data_127bbe768b248350a18e8b3bd6c7fa3a
#
_entry.id   127bbe768b248350a18e8b3bd6c7fa3a
#
_cell.length_a   1.000
_cell.length_b   1.000
_cell.length_c   1.000
_cell.angle_alpha   90.00
_cell.angle_beta   90.00
_cell.angle_gamma   90.00
#
_symmetry.space_group_name_H-M   'P 1'
#
loop_
_entity.id
_entity.type
_entity.pdbx_description
1 polymer ?
#
loop_
_entity_poly.entity_id
_entity_poly.type
_entity_poly.pdbx_seq_one_letter_code
_entity_poly.pdbx_strand_id
1 'polypeptide(L)'
;MIFDTKLRAEVKIQRDAVHQLLKHHLPKCELTLIGDSEIQLTWSCSKYSVRRTSLECSMYGDWQFVETQDECNDNYHYSTDLNVDHTAPANEVVNALMKLL
;
A
#
# COMPACT_ATOMS: atom_id res chain seq x y z
N MET A 1 10.68 7.90 -3.15
CA MET A 1 11.92 7.33 -2.60
C MET A 1 12.27 8.04 -1.29
N ILE A 2 12.54 7.28 -0.25
CA ILE A 2 12.90 7.85 1.06
C ILE A 2 14.43 7.95 1.13
N PHE A 3 14.94 9.17 1.23
CA PHE A 3 16.40 9.44 1.27
C PHE A 3 16.99 9.33 2.67
N ASP A 4 16.19 9.63 3.70
CA ASP A 4 16.64 9.53 5.08
C ASP A 4 16.78 8.06 5.47
N THR A 5 17.99 7.64 5.83
CA THR A 5 18.29 6.23 6.12
C THR A 5 17.53 5.71 7.34
N LYS A 6 17.41 6.55 8.38
CA LYS A 6 16.70 6.18 9.61
C LYS A 6 15.22 6.05 9.34
N LEU A 7 14.62 7.01 8.65
CA LEU A 7 13.21 6.98 8.28
C LEU A 7 12.91 5.77 7.39
N ARG A 8 13.75 5.49 6.41
CA ARG A 8 13.60 4.34 5.52
C ARG A 8 13.59 3.03 6.29
N ALA A 9 14.47 2.87 7.27
CA ALA A 9 14.52 1.67 8.10
C ALA A 9 13.25 1.51 8.96
N GLU A 10 12.76 2.60 9.55
CA GLU A 10 11.53 2.60 10.34
C GLU A 10 10.31 2.26 9.48
N VAL A 11 10.22 2.87 8.31
CA VAL A 11 9.14 2.61 7.35
C VAL A 11 9.16 1.16 6.88
N LYS A 12 10.33 0.60 6.61
CA LYS A 12 10.45 -0.80 6.19
C LYS A 12 9.93 -1.76 7.26
N ILE A 13 10.26 -1.51 8.53
CA ILE A 13 9.78 -2.32 9.64
C ILE A 13 8.26 -2.26 9.73
N GLN A 14 7.69 -1.06 9.67
CA GLN A 14 6.24 -0.88 9.68
C GLN A 14 5.58 -1.54 8.47
N ARG A 15 6.14 -1.34 7.27
CA ARG A 15 5.65 -1.93 6.03
C ARG A 15 5.61 -3.45 6.11
N ASP A 16 6.66 -4.07 6.64
CA ASP A 16 6.72 -5.53 6.77
C ASP A 16 5.67 -6.05 7.77
N ALA A 17 5.43 -5.30 8.86
CA ALA A 17 4.37 -5.64 9.81
C ALA A 17 2.98 -5.48 9.18
N VAL A 18 2.75 -4.41 8.41
CA VAL A 18 1.50 -4.21 7.65
C VAL A 18 1.27 -5.36 6.67
N HIS A 19 2.30 -5.78 5.97
CA HIS A 19 2.23 -6.90 5.04
C HIS A 19 1.76 -8.19 5.71
N GLN A 20 2.29 -8.51 6.89
CA GLN A 20 1.87 -9.69 7.62
C GLN A 20 0.40 -9.63 8.04
N LEU A 21 -0.07 -8.47 8.46
CA LEU A 21 -1.48 -8.28 8.81
C LEU A 21 -2.39 -8.38 7.58
N LEU A 22 -1.99 -7.80 6.46
CA LEU A 22 -2.78 -7.84 5.23
C LEU A 22 -2.96 -9.25 4.68
N LYS A 23 -2.00 -10.14 4.89
CA LYS A 23 -2.15 -11.54 4.49
C LYS A 23 -3.36 -12.21 5.14
N HIS A 24 -3.69 -11.83 6.38
CA HIS A 24 -4.85 -12.36 7.09
C HIS A 24 -6.15 -11.68 6.67
N HIS A 25 -6.09 -10.37 6.38
CA HIS A 25 -7.30 -9.60 6.02
C HIS A 25 -7.69 -9.77 4.57
N LEU A 26 -6.73 -10.02 3.67
CA LEU A 26 -6.93 -10.05 2.22
C LEU A 26 -6.34 -11.35 1.63
N PRO A 27 -6.90 -12.52 1.97
CA PRO A 27 -6.33 -13.80 1.53
C PRO A 27 -6.41 -14.04 0.02
N LYS A 28 -7.32 -13.33 -0.67
CA LYS A 28 -7.48 -13.47 -2.12
C LYS A 28 -6.74 -12.42 -2.93
N CYS A 29 -6.06 -11.51 -2.25
CA CYS A 29 -5.27 -10.48 -2.88
C CYS A 29 -3.81 -10.92 -2.94
N GLU A 30 -3.18 -10.75 -4.09
CA GLU A 30 -1.74 -10.97 -4.21
C GLU A 30 -1.01 -9.73 -3.71
N LEU A 31 -0.11 -9.91 -2.75
CA LEU A 31 0.65 -8.84 -2.14
C LEU A 31 2.11 -8.95 -2.58
N THR A 32 2.62 -7.89 -3.18
CA THR A 32 4.01 -7.82 -3.64
C THR A 32 4.73 -6.68 -2.95
N LEU A 33 5.84 -6.98 -2.31
CA LEU A 33 6.69 -5.97 -1.68
C LEU A 33 7.56 -5.29 -2.74
N ILE A 34 7.52 -3.98 -2.79
CA ILE A 34 8.29 -3.19 -3.74
C ILE A 34 9.17 -2.20 -2.97
N GLY A 35 10.49 -2.28 -3.19
CA GLY A 35 11.44 -1.45 -2.46
C GLY A 35 11.32 -1.61 -0.95
N ASP A 36 11.46 -0.52 -0.22
CA ASP A 36 11.40 -0.51 1.24
C ASP A 36 10.08 0.06 1.80
N SER A 37 9.26 0.68 0.96
CA SER A 37 8.14 1.51 1.43
C SER A 37 6.82 1.26 0.72
N GLU A 38 6.70 0.22 -0.09
CA GLU A 38 5.52 -0.02 -0.89
C GLU A 38 5.04 -1.46 -0.80
N ILE A 39 3.72 -1.63 -0.80
CA ILE A 39 3.06 -2.93 -0.97
C ILE A 39 2.11 -2.79 -2.16
N GLN A 40 2.32 -3.57 -3.20
CA GLN A 40 1.39 -3.63 -4.32
C GLN A 40 0.33 -4.69 -4.04
N LEU A 41 -0.93 -4.31 -4.22
CA LEU A 41 -2.08 -5.20 -4.08
C LEU A 41 -2.65 -5.50 -5.46
N THR A 42 -2.71 -6.77 -5.80
CA THR A 42 -3.22 -7.22 -7.10
C THR A 42 -4.47 -8.06 -6.89
N TRP A 43 -5.56 -7.60 -7.49
CA TRP A 43 -6.86 -8.24 -7.39
C TRP A 43 -7.23 -8.85 -8.73
N SER A 44 -7.65 -10.11 -8.73
CA SER A 44 -8.20 -10.74 -9.90
C SER A 44 -9.71 -10.50 -9.92
N CYS A 45 -10.17 -9.60 -10.78
CA CYS A 45 -11.59 -9.22 -10.88
C CYS A 45 -12.35 -10.15 -11.80
N SER A 46 -11.69 -10.67 -12.85
CA SER A 46 -12.26 -11.63 -13.79
C SER A 46 -11.11 -12.32 -14.54
N LYS A 47 -11.47 -13.25 -15.43
CA LYS A 47 -10.49 -13.95 -16.29
C LYS A 47 -9.61 -12.99 -17.10
N TYR A 48 -10.13 -11.80 -17.41
CA TYR A 48 -9.46 -10.82 -18.28
C TYR A 48 -9.13 -9.50 -17.61
N SER A 49 -9.48 -9.34 -16.33
CA SER A 49 -9.36 -8.06 -15.65
C SER A 49 -8.61 -8.21 -14.33
N VAL A 50 -7.57 -7.42 -14.18
CA VAL A 50 -6.77 -7.34 -12.97
C VAL A 50 -6.78 -5.90 -12.46
N ARG A 51 -7.13 -5.71 -11.19
CA ARG A 51 -7.04 -4.42 -10.52
C ARG A 51 -5.75 -4.38 -9.73
N ARG A 52 -4.98 -3.31 -9.90
CA ARG A 52 -3.77 -3.08 -9.13
C ARG A 52 -3.90 -1.80 -8.32
N THR A 53 -3.58 -1.90 -7.05
CA THR A 53 -3.51 -0.76 -6.14
C THR A 53 -2.21 -0.85 -5.39
N SER A 54 -1.78 0.26 -4.78
CA SER A 54 -0.56 0.29 -4.01
C SER A 54 -0.78 0.99 -2.69
N LEU A 55 -0.12 0.47 -1.67
CA LEU A 55 0.00 1.12 -0.37
C LEU A 55 1.43 1.64 -0.29
N GLU A 56 1.59 2.95 -0.29
CA GLU A 56 2.89 3.59 -0.38
C GLU A 56 3.14 4.55 0.78
N CYS A 57 4.36 4.55 1.29
CA CYS A 57 4.78 5.54 2.26
C CYS A 57 5.58 6.64 1.55
N SER A 58 5.20 7.90 1.79
CA SER A 58 5.87 9.04 1.19
C SER A 58 7.27 9.25 1.75
N MET A 59 8.04 10.13 1.12
CA MET A 59 9.37 10.51 1.60
C MET A 59 9.35 11.17 3.00
N TYR A 60 8.17 11.60 3.45
CA TYR A 60 7.97 12.20 4.77
C TYR A 60 7.42 11.20 5.80
N GLY A 61 7.19 9.96 5.39
CA GLY A 61 6.69 8.92 6.28
C GLY A 61 5.18 8.82 6.40
N ASP A 62 4.44 9.43 5.48
CA ASP A 62 2.97 9.37 5.46
C ASP A 62 2.48 8.30 4.50
N TRP A 63 1.52 7.48 4.96
CA TRP A 63 0.97 6.40 4.14
C TRP A 63 -0.12 6.89 3.22
N GLN A 64 -0.09 6.40 1.99
CA GLN A 64 -1.05 6.73 0.93
C GLN A 64 -1.52 5.47 0.24
N PHE A 65 -2.80 5.47 -0.13
CA PHE A 65 -3.39 4.44 -0.98
C PHE A 65 -3.45 4.98 -2.41
N VAL A 66 -2.79 4.29 -3.33
CA VAL A 66 -2.71 4.72 -4.72
C VAL A 66 -3.49 3.74 -5.58
N GLU A 67 -4.49 4.22 -6.28
CA GLU A 67 -5.24 3.45 -7.26
C GLU A 67 -4.75 3.77 -8.66
N THR A 68 -4.34 2.73 -9.38
CA THR A 68 -4.04 2.82 -10.79
C THR A 68 -5.12 2.06 -11.52
N GLN A 69 -5.95 2.75 -12.26
CA GLN A 69 -6.94 2.12 -13.10
C GLN A 69 -6.44 2.10 -14.54
N ASP A 70 -6.27 0.91 -15.07
CA ASP A 70 -5.79 0.68 -16.41
C ASP A 70 -6.95 0.12 -17.24
N GLU A 71 -7.88 0.98 -17.60
CA GLU A 71 -8.94 0.66 -18.54
C GLU A 71 -8.64 1.35 -19.88
N CYS A 72 -8.23 0.57 -20.87
CA CYS A 72 -8.23 0.98 -22.28
C CYS A 72 -7.70 2.40 -22.55
N ASN A 73 -6.47 2.70 -22.14
CA ASN A 73 -5.74 3.95 -22.38
C ASN A 73 -6.06 5.13 -21.45
N ASP A 74 -6.97 5.00 -20.51
CA ASP A 74 -7.19 6.03 -19.50
C ASP A 74 -6.44 5.66 -18.22
N ASN A 75 -5.15 6.02 -18.19
CA ASN A 75 -4.32 5.89 -17.00
C ASN A 75 -4.62 7.04 -16.06
N TYR A 76 -5.34 6.81 -14.97
CA TYR A 76 -5.38 7.80 -13.91
C TYR A 76 -4.94 7.21 -12.59
N HIS A 77 -4.20 8.04 -11.87
CA HIS A 77 -3.71 7.75 -10.54
C HIS A 77 -4.52 8.52 -9.52
N TYR A 78 -5.12 7.81 -8.58
CA TYR A 78 -5.73 8.42 -7.40
C TYR A 78 -4.86 8.11 -6.21
N SER A 79 -4.48 9.15 -5.49
CA SER A 79 -3.76 9.01 -4.24
C SER A 79 -4.64 9.51 -3.11
N THR A 80 -4.89 8.66 -2.14
CA THR A 80 -5.66 9.00 -0.94
C THR A 80 -4.74 8.92 0.27
N ASP A 81 -4.63 10.02 1.00
CA ASP A 81 -3.86 10.06 2.24
C ASP A 81 -4.63 9.28 3.31
N LEU A 82 -3.96 8.33 3.94
CA LEU A 82 -4.56 7.53 5.02
C LEU A 82 -4.58 8.25 6.36
N ASN A 83 -3.91 9.40 6.46
CA ASN A 83 -3.73 10.14 7.71
C ASN A 83 -3.07 9.31 8.81
N VAL A 84 -2.20 8.42 8.41
CA VAL A 84 -1.40 7.55 9.29
C VAL A 84 0.05 7.64 8.85
N ASP A 85 0.95 7.86 9.79
CA ASP A 85 2.36 7.99 9.50
C ASP A 85 3.18 6.78 9.95
N HIS A 86 4.49 6.86 9.73
CA HIS A 86 5.44 5.79 10.03
C HIS A 86 5.62 5.51 11.53
N THR A 87 5.10 6.38 12.41
CA THR A 87 5.18 6.18 13.86
C THR A 87 4.00 5.43 14.42
N ALA A 88 2.94 5.26 13.63
CA ALA A 88 1.73 4.58 14.06
C ALA A 88 1.93 3.05 14.10
N PRO A 89 1.17 2.34 14.94
CA PRO A 89 1.14 0.88 14.89
C PRO A 89 0.65 0.39 13.53
N ALA A 90 1.19 -0.74 13.07
CA ALA A 90 0.84 -1.30 11.77
C ALA A 90 -0.66 -1.56 11.59
N ASN A 91 -1.36 -1.93 12.66
CA ASN A 91 -2.81 -2.16 12.61
C ASN A 91 -3.60 -0.90 12.26
N GLU A 92 -3.11 0.30 12.59
CA GLU A 92 -3.76 1.55 12.21
C GLU A 92 -3.68 1.79 10.70
N VAL A 93 -2.54 1.44 10.08
CA VAL A 93 -2.39 1.51 8.63
C VAL A 93 -3.38 0.57 7.96
N VAL A 94 -3.46 -0.67 8.46
CA VAL A 94 -4.39 -1.68 7.93
C VAL A 94 -5.85 -1.22 8.08
N ASN A 95 -6.23 -0.71 9.24
CA ASN A 95 -7.59 -0.25 9.51
C ASN A 95 -7.97 0.91 8.57
N ALA A 96 -7.05 1.85 8.36
CA ALA A 96 -7.28 2.97 7.45
C ALA A 96 -7.45 2.49 6.00
N LEU A 97 -6.63 1.53 5.57
CA LEU A 97 -6.75 0.93 4.24
C LEU A 97 -8.07 0.19 4.07
N MET A 98 -8.47 -0.61 5.05
CA MET A 98 -9.70 -1.42 4.96
C MET A 98 -10.96 -0.57 4.85
N LYS A 99 -10.94 0.66 5.32
CA LYS A 99 -12.06 1.60 5.15
C LYS A 99 -12.23 2.05 3.70
N LEU A 100 -11.18 1.96 2.89
CA LEU A 100 -11.20 2.38 1.49
C LEU A 100 -11.53 1.22 0.53
N LEU A 101 -11.48 0.00 1.01
CA LEU A 101 -11.69 -1.20 0.19
C LEU A 101 -13.14 -1.67 0.16
#